data_e95025d88d80561685a7d30861ac970a
#
_entry.id   e95025d88d80561685a7d30861ac970a
#
_cell.length_a   1.000
_cell.length_b   1.000
_cell.length_c   1.000
_cell.angle_alpha   90.00
_cell.angle_beta   90.00
_cell.angle_gamma   90.00
#
_symmetry.space_group_name_H-M   'P 1'
#
loop_
_entity.id
_entity.type
_entity.pdbx_description
1 polymer ?
#
loop_
_entity_poly.entity_id
_entity_poly.type
_entity_poly.pdbx_seq_one_letter_code
_entity_poly.pdbx_strand_id
1 'polypeptide(L)'
;ELLRYYRREFVPRLDATAQAGYEPEDFLPVDPAVRAQQHRYIVDNPNPTGSKHLYDGPEDGAGYDRLHATFQPLMRDILELFGYYDVFLIDADSGAIVYSVFKEVDYATSLLDGPYQDSGLAQAFRAARDSGNPAFVRHGDFSAYEPSYGAPASFMASPIADENGDTIGVLAFQMPVDRINEIMTSGQDWAEVGLGESGETYLVADDFTLRSESRFLIEDKAAYLAAIEAAGLPAETVATIDRLDSAIGLQVVDTPGTNAAQQGRTGTDTFDDYRDVQVLSAYRPLRIPDVDWVIMSEIDEEEAFRPVNEFGRQALVALLVVAAIVIIIAIWFSSRLVRPVNRLAESASAIAAGDLETEVDTSGSDEIGDLARSFAEMQHSVRDVVTGQERQIEALTTPLIPLRDDVVVLPIVGELDRRRLEKLGDGLVAGVYERGARAAIIDLTGTRTTHDPGADEDALAVLLRAMQSVRLLGVDIVITGMQAEVATRFTASDLDLSGILTEPTLQMGIDRAARVRRGMD
;
A
#
# COMPACT_ATOMS: atom_id res chain seq x y z
N GLU A 1 -5.91 19.09 72.70
CA GLU A 1 -5.31 17.96 71.96
C GLU A 1 -5.95 17.80 70.60
N LEU A 2 -7.27 17.87 70.50
CA LEU A 2 -7.97 17.78 69.20
C LEU A 2 -7.50 18.89 68.25
N LEU A 3 -7.43 20.18 68.65
CA LEU A 3 -6.90 21.26 67.81
C LEU A 3 -5.44 21.02 67.40
N ARG A 4 -4.64 20.35 68.24
CA ARG A 4 -3.27 19.95 67.85
C ARG A 4 -3.27 18.90 66.72
N TYR A 5 -4.21 17.95 66.78
CA TYR A 5 -4.40 16.96 65.73
C TYR A 5 -4.77 17.63 64.37
N TYR A 6 -5.77 18.52 64.40
CA TYR A 6 -6.14 19.29 63.19
C TYR A 6 -4.95 20.08 62.64
N ARG A 7 -4.20 20.78 63.51
CA ARG A 7 -3.05 21.60 63.09
C ARG A 7 -1.86 20.81 62.59
N ARG A 8 -1.65 19.59 63.05
CA ARG A 8 -0.42 18.81 62.78
C ARG A 8 -0.65 17.66 61.81
N GLU A 9 -1.83 17.12 61.78
CA GLU A 9 -2.14 15.91 61.01
C GLU A 9 -3.14 16.20 59.85
N PHE A 10 -4.26 16.84 60.14
CA PHE A 10 -5.33 17.01 59.14
C PHE A 10 -5.06 18.14 58.15
N VAL A 11 -4.97 19.40 58.65
CA VAL A 11 -4.85 20.58 57.76
C VAL A 11 -3.59 20.53 56.88
N PRO A 12 -2.39 20.14 57.40
CA PRO A 12 -1.23 20.05 56.51
C PRO A 12 -1.37 19.04 55.36
N ARG A 13 -2.12 17.96 55.56
CA ARG A 13 -2.40 16.99 54.50
C ARG A 13 -3.43 17.53 53.51
N LEU A 14 -4.48 18.19 54.04
CA LEU A 14 -5.49 18.82 53.20
C LEU A 14 -4.90 19.96 52.36
N ASP A 15 -4.06 20.83 52.95
CA ASP A 15 -3.37 21.90 52.22
C ASP A 15 -2.39 21.37 51.19
N ALA A 16 -1.74 20.23 51.45
CA ALA A 16 -0.84 19.62 50.49
C ALA A 16 -1.57 19.20 49.19
N THR A 17 -2.85 18.86 49.27
CA THR A 17 -3.68 18.45 48.14
C THR A 17 -4.52 19.59 47.57
N ALA A 18 -5.24 20.36 48.39
CA ALA A 18 -6.21 21.38 48.00
C ALA A 18 -5.63 22.80 47.80
N GLN A 19 -4.48 23.12 48.39
CA GLN A 19 -3.81 24.44 48.33
C GLN A 19 -4.71 25.63 48.72
N ALA A 20 -5.66 25.43 49.60
CA ALA A 20 -6.63 26.45 49.97
C ALA A 20 -6.20 27.33 51.14
N GLY A 21 -5.13 26.99 51.85
CA GLY A 21 -4.66 27.73 53.02
C GLY A 21 -5.65 27.65 54.18
N TYR A 22 -6.11 26.46 54.48
CA TYR A 22 -7.10 26.20 55.51
C TYR A 22 -6.57 26.49 56.90
N GLU A 23 -7.43 27.06 57.76
CA GLU A 23 -7.14 27.22 59.20
C GLU A 23 -7.75 26.06 59.98
N PRO A 24 -7.02 25.48 60.94
CA PRO A 24 -7.54 24.37 61.75
C PRO A 24 -8.86 24.67 62.48
N GLU A 25 -9.08 25.93 62.81
CA GLU A 25 -10.27 26.45 63.45
C GLU A 25 -11.53 26.38 62.60
N ASP A 26 -11.42 26.35 61.26
CA ASP A 26 -12.55 26.24 60.33
C ASP A 26 -13.23 24.87 60.42
N PHE A 27 -12.47 23.85 60.78
CA PHE A 27 -12.95 22.47 60.87
C PHE A 27 -13.23 22.01 62.29
N LEU A 28 -12.80 22.80 63.29
CA LEU A 28 -12.91 22.39 64.69
C LEU A 28 -14.37 22.48 65.14
N PRO A 29 -15.04 21.37 65.56
CA PRO A 29 -16.42 21.42 66.02
C PRO A 29 -16.60 22.39 67.16
N VAL A 30 -17.68 23.14 67.18
CA VAL A 30 -18.03 24.09 68.23
C VAL A 30 -18.52 23.34 69.48
N ASP A 31 -19.29 22.29 69.34
CA ASP A 31 -19.89 21.51 70.41
C ASP A 31 -18.82 20.72 71.22
N PRO A 32 -18.73 20.92 72.52
CA PRO A 32 -17.81 20.15 73.41
C PRO A 32 -18.07 18.64 73.35
N ALA A 33 -19.30 18.18 73.16
CA ALA A 33 -19.62 16.76 73.04
C ALA A 33 -19.03 16.12 71.82
N VAL A 34 -19.15 16.81 70.65
CA VAL A 34 -18.53 16.42 69.40
C VAL A 34 -17.01 16.38 69.54
N ARG A 35 -16.41 17.40 70.15
CA ARG A 35 -14.96 17.42 70.40
C ARG A 35 -14.50 16.23 71.26
N ALA A 36 -15.30 15.87 72.26
CA ALA A 36 -14.99 14.73 73.12
C ALA A 36 -15.06 13.40 72.34
N GLN A 37 -16.05 13.25 71.46
CA GLN A 37 -16.20 12.07 70.62
C GLN A 37 -15.04 11.95 69.60
N GLN A 38 -14.72 13.04 68.92
CA GLN A 38 -13.57 13.05 68.01
C GLN A 38 -12.25 12.81 68.69
N HIS A 39 -12.06 13.40 69.89
CA HIS A 39 -10.86 13.13 70.70
C HIS A 39 -10.74 11.62 70.98
N ARG A 40 -11.80 10.99 71.41
CA ARG A 40 -11.86 9.60 71.84
C ARG A 40 -11.64 8.61 70.68
N TYR A 41 -12.21 8.87 69.53
CA TYR A 41 -12.19 7.93 68.39
C TYR A 41 -11.17 8.29 67.30
N ILE A 42 -10.67 9.54 67.27
CA ILE A 42 -9.68 9.99 66.30
C ILE A 42 -8.32 10.21 66.94
N VAL A 43 -8.26 11.00 68.01
CA VAL A 43 -6.98 11.37 68.65
C VAL A 43 -6.41 10.22 69.48
N ASP A 44 -7.25 9.65 70.38
CA ASP A 44 -6.86 8.53 71.23
C ASP A 44 -6.86 7.16 70.57
N ASN A 45 -7.30 7.11 69.30
CA ASN A 45 -7.29 5.90 68.51
C ASN A 45 -5.84 5.44 68.29
N PRO A 46 -5.47 4.21 68.72
CA PRO A 46 -4.10 3.72 68.58
C PRO A 46 -3.62 3.47 67.15
N ASN A 47 -4.56 3.37 66.20
CA ASN A 47 -4.24 3.11 64.82
C ASN A 47 -3.91 4.41 64.09
N PRO A 48 -3.01 4.39 63.10
CA PRO A 48 -2.67 5.57 62.31
C PRO A 48 -3.84 6.05 61.44
N THR A 49 -3.75 7.28 60.97
CA THR A 49 -4.65 7.80 59.93
C THR A 49 -4.67 6.86 58.71
N GLY A 50 -5.86 6.56 58.18
CA GLY A 50 -6.08 5.57 57.14
C GLY A 50 -6.34 4.14 57.65
N SER A 51 -6.18 3.89 58.98
CA SER A 51 -6.45 2.59 59.61
C SER A 51 -7.27 2.70 60.86
N LYS A 52 -7.91 3.83 61.11
CA LYS A 52 -8.67 4.08 62.36
C LYS A 52 -9.92 3.19 62.49
N HIS A 53 -10.44 2.64 61.39
CA HIS A 53 -11.53 1.68 61.37
C HIS A 53 -11.22 0.37 62.09
N LEU A 54 -9.95 0.05 62.36
CA LEU A 54 -9.52 -1.13 63.09
C LEU A 54 -9.75 -1.01 64.62
N TYR A 55 -10.17 0.18 65.09
CA TYR A 55 -10.40 0.43 66.53
C TYR A 55 -11.85 0.12 66.91
N ASP A 56 -12.06 -0.91 67.67
CA ASP A 56 -13.39 -1.33 68.12
C ASP A 56 -13.95 -0.42 69.27
N GLY A 57 -13.08 0.37 69.92
CA GLY A 57 -13.47 1.37 70.91
C GLY A 57 -12.68 1.29 72.20
N PRO A 58 -12.84 2.30 73.10
CA PRO A 58 -12.16 2.32 74.41
C PRO A 58 -12.76 1.26 75.30
N GLU A 59 -11.89 0.68 76.19
CA GLU A 59 -12.25 -0.38 77.13
C GLU A 59 -13.09 0.11 78.33
N ASP A 60 -13.19 1.41 78.57
CA ASP A 60 -13.77 2.03 79.80
C ASP A 60 -15.31 2.17 79.79
N GLY A 61 -15.99 1.73 78.70
CA GLY A 61 -17.36 1.27 78.78
C GLY A 61 -18.48 2.28 78.91
N ALA A 62 -18.41 3.52 78.37
CA ALA A 62 -19.57 4.41 78.21
C ALA A 62 -20.68 3.76 77.38
N GLY A 63 -21.91 4.21 77.50
CA GLY A 63 -23.04 3.59 76.79
C GLY A 63 -22.87 3.51 75.26
N TYR A 64 -22.38 4.58 74.62
CA TYR A 64 -22.05 4.61 73.18
C TYR A 64 -20.92 3.62 72.87
N ASP A 65 -19.85 3.58 73.68
CA ASP A 65 -18.68 2.74 73.40
C ASP A 65 -19.00 1.25 73.37
N ARG A 66 -19.93 0.79 74.20
CA ARG A 66 -20.39 -0.60 74.17
C ARG A 66 -21.16 -0.96 72.90
N LEU A 67 -22.00 -0.04 72.49
CA LEU A 67 -22.72 -0.22 71.21
C LEU A 67 -21.74 -0.21 70.02
N HIS A 68 -20.84 0.76 70.03
CA HIS A 68 -19.80 0.87 69.01
C HIS A 68 -18.94 -0.42 68.93
N ALA A 69 -18.42 -0.90 70.03
CA ALA A 69 -17.61 -2.12 70.08
C ALA A 69 -18.38 -3.36 69.64
N THR A 70 -19.73 -3.36 69.74
CA THR A 70 -20.58 -4.45 69.22
C THR A 70 -20.77 -4.39 67.73
N PHE A 71 -20.96 -3.20 67.16
CA PHE A 71 -21.30 -3.04 65.74
C PHE A 71 -20.10 -2.77 64.85
N GLN A 72 -19.00 -2.18 65.37
CA GLN A 72 -17.83 -1.85 64.57
C GLN A 72 -17.23 -3.04 63.79
N PRO A 73 -17.04 -4.24 64.39
CA PRO A 73 -16.55 -5.39 63.61
C PRO A 73 -17.49 -5.79 62.50
N LEU A 74 -18.81 -5.80 62.73
CA LEU A 74 -19.79 -6.14 61.70
C LEU A 74 -19.81 -5.11 60.56
N MET A 75 -19.79 -3.83 60.87
CA MET A 75 -19.80 -2.76 59.89
C MET A 75 -18.49 -2.72 59.09
N ARG A 76 -17.35 -3.02 59.73
CA ARG A 76 -16.07 -3.20 59.05
C ARG A 76 -16.11 -4.39 58.07
N ASP A 77 -16.67 -5.54 58.50
CA ASP A 77 -16.83 -6.70 57.62
C ASP A 77 -17.71 -6.38 56.41
N ILE A 78 -18.79 -5.59 56.59
CA ILE A 78 -19.63 -5.10 55.49
C ILE A 78 -18.83 -4.18 54.57
N LEU A 79 -18.11 -3.22 55.11
CA LEU A 79 -17.28 -2.30 54.34
C LEU A 79 -16.26 -3.06 53.48
N GLU A 80 -15.53 -4.00 54.09
CA GLU A 80 -14.50 -4.79 53.41
C GLU A 80 -15.11 -5.74 52.35
N LEU A 81 -16.25 -6.40 52.67
CA LEU A 81 -16.92 -7.35 51.78
C LEU A 81 -17.42 -6.66 50.50
N PHE A 82 -18.00 -5.48 50.64
CA PHE A 82 -18.55 -4.71 49.49
C PHE A 82 -17.56 -3.72 48.91
N GLY A 83 -16.43 -3.50 49.59
CA GLY A 83 -15.38 -2.60 49.13
C GLY A 83 -15.72 -1.12 49.29
N TYR A 84 -16.71 -0.75 50.12
CA TYR A 84 -17.00 0.66 50.38
C TYR A 84 -15.83 1.35 51.06
N TYR A 85 -15.67 2.67 50.79
CA TYR A 85 -14.64 3.44 51.50
C TYR A 85 -15.07 3.74 52.95
N ASP A 86 -16.31 4.23 53.19
CA ASP A 86 -16.87 4.42 54.51
C ASP A 86 -18.38 4.11 54.53
N VAL A 87 -18.92 3.91 55.75
CA VAL A 87 -20.34 3.70 56.03
C VAL A 87 -20.73 4.62 57.18
N PHE A 88 -21.77 5.43 56.97
CA PHE A 88 -22.26 6.44 57.87
C PHE A 88 -23.67 6.14 58.39
N LEU A 89 -23.92 6.39 59.70
CA LEU A 89 -25.25 6.58 60.22
C LEU A 89 -25.39 8.02 60.67
N ILE A 90 -26.43 8.67 60.16
CA ILE A 90 -26.66 10.10 60.34
C ILE A 90 -28.03 10.31 60.97
N ASP A 91 -28.09 11.03 62.05
CA ASP A 91 -29.34 11.37 62.72
C ASP A 91 -30.18 12.33 61.91
N ALA A 92 -31.48 12.03 61.75
CA ALA A 92 -32.33 12.80 60.82
C ALA A 92 -32.63 14.22 61.32
N ASP A 93 -32.74 14.41 62.64
CA ASP A 93 -33.12 15.68 63.24
C ASP A 93 -31.95 16.66 63.31
N SER A 94 -30.80 16.19 63.82
CA SER A 94 -29.61 17.02 64.06
C SER A 94 -28.64 17.05 62.90
N GLY A 95 -28.75 16.10 61.97
CA GLY A 95 -27.77 15.90 60.92
C GLY A 95 -26.41 15.39 61.42
N ALA A 96 -26.32 15.00 62.70
CA ALA A 96 -25.07 14.54 63.26
C ALA A 96 -24.68 13.15 62.69
N ILE A 97 -23.43 12.98 62.29
CA ILE A 97 -22.84 11.69 61.90
C ILE A 97 -22.62 10.89 63.19
N VAL A 98 -23.62 10.16 63.62
CA VAL A 98 -23.59 9.43 64.89
C VAL A 98 -22.65 8.20 64.83
N TYR A 99 -22.35 7.75 63.63
CA TYR A 99 -21.46 6.62 63.42
C TYR A 99 -20.76 6.76 62.03
N SER A 100 -19.50 6.45 61.95
CA SER A 100 -18.72 6.21 60.73
C SER A 100 -17.82 5.02 60.99
N VAL A 101 -17.55 4.19 60.00
CA VAL A 101 -16.62 3.05 60.13
C VAL A 101 -15.19 3.57 60.17
N PHE A 102 -14.84 4.47 59.25
CA PHE A 102 -13.46 4.90 59.02
C PHE A 102 -12.93 5.93 60.01
N LYS A 103 -13.84 6.69 60.67
CA LYS A 103 -13.49 7.70 61.69
C LYS A 103 -12.59 8.82 61.16
N GLU A 104 -13.02 9.45 60.06
CA GLU A 104 -12.41 10.70 59.58
C GLU A 104 -12.92 11.91 60.41
N VAL A 105 -12.48 13.11 60.06
CA VAL A 105 -12.76 14.34 60.85
C VAL A 105 -14.21 14.83 60.74
N ASP A 106 -15.01 14.30 59.84
CA ASP A 106 -16.45 14.49 59.75
C ASP A 106 -17.24 13.74 60.81
N TYR A 107 -16.64 12.68 61.42
CA TYR A 107 -17.28 11.91 62.46
C TYR A 107 -17.75 12.81 63.62
N ALA A 108 -18.98 12.61 64.07
CA ALA A 108 -19.72 13.34 65.06
C ALA A 108 -20.10 14.80 64.69
N THR A 109 -19.70 15.33 63.53
CA THR A 109 -20.14 16.66 63.05
C THR A 109 -21.56 16.62 62.47
N SER A 110 -22.21 17.79 62.40
CA SER A 110 -23.53 17.93 61.77
C SER A 110 -23.39 18.27 60.27
N LEU A 111 -24.16 17.60 59.44
CA LEU A 111 -24.30 17.87 58.02
C LEU A 111 -25.32 18.96 57.69
N LEU A 112 -25.98 19.55 58.74
CA LEU A 112 -26.91 20.65 58.59
C LEU A 112 -26.28 22.02 58.79
N ASP A 113 -25.39 22.10 59.81
CA ASP A 113 -24.77 23.35 60.28
C ASP A 113 -23.30 23.24 60.64
N GLY A 114 -22.69 22.07 60.42
CA GLY A 114 -21.27 21.82 60.68
C GLY A 114 -20.37 22.18 59.47
N PRO A 115 -19.05 21.96 59.64
CA PRO A 115 -18.05 22.35 58.64
C PRO A 115 -18.25 21.68 57.26
N TYR A 116 -18.94 20.55 57.20
CA TYR A 116 -19.15 19.78 55.96
C TYR A 116 -20.59 19.87 55.43
N GLN A 117 -21.36 20.92 55.79
CA GLN A 117 -22.75 21.12 55.42
C GLN A 117 -22.98 21.27 53.89
N ASP A 118 -21.96 21.68 53.14
CA ASP A 118 -22.03 21.88 51.71
C ASP A 118 -21.44 20.71 50.90
N SER A 119 -20.97 19.66 51.58
CA SER A 119 -20.38 18.48 50.96
C SER A 119 -21.37 17.61 50.19
N GLY A 120 -20.87 16.76 49.31
CA GLY A 120 -21.66 15.74 48.59
C GLY A 120 -22.38 14.79 49.57
N LEU A 121 -21.77 14.43 50.72
CA LEU A 121 -22.42 13.65 51.77
C LEU A 121 -23.63 14.38 52.34
N ALA A 122 -23.49 15.68 52.65
CA ALA A 122 -24.60 16.49 53.16
C ALA A 122 -25.73 16.64 52.16
N GLN A 123 -25.43 16.74 50.88
CA GLN A 123 -26.46 16.79 49.80
C GLN A 123 -27.20 15.44 49.71
N ALA A 124 -26.49 14.30 49.70
CA ALA A 124 -27.09 12.97 49.67
C ALA A 124 -27.94 12.71 50.94
N PHE A 125 -27.44 13.12 52.11
CA PHE A 125 -28.18 13.06 53.37
C PHE A 125 -29.50 13.82 53.33
N ARG A 126 -29.49 15.11 52.95
CA ARG A 126 -30.72 15.93 52.85
C ARG A 126 -31.73 15.34 51.88
N ALA A 127 -31.24 14.86 50.69
CA ALA A 127 -32.10 14.25 49.70
C ALA A 127 -32.80 12.98 50.23
N ALA A 128 -32.07 12.11 50.92
CA ALA A 128 -32.60 10.90 51.51
C ALA A 128 -33.58 11.21 52.69
N ARG A 129 -33.15 12.09 53.61
CA ARG A 129 -33.99 12.51 54.76
C ARG A 129 -35.34 13.08 54.32
N ASP A 130 -35.33 13.97 53.34
CA ASP A 130 -36.51 14.73 52.92
C ASP A 130 -37.36 14.01 51.85
N SER A 131 -36.96 12.79 51.44
CA SER A 131 -37.61 12.03 50.38
C SER A 131 -39.05 11.60 50.71
N GLY A 132 -39.34 11.36 51.99
CA GLY A 132 -40.62 10.78 52.44
C GLY A 132 -40.89 9.38 51.94
N ASN A 133 -39.90 8.70 51.40
CA ASN A 133 -40.00 7.36 50.84
C ASN A 133 -38.92 6.46 51.44
N PRO A 134 -39.27 5.48 52.28
CA PRO A 134 -38.31 4.57 52.91
C PRO A 134 -37.44 3.75 51.95
N ALA A 135 -37.89 3.61 50.68
CA ALA A 135 -37.14 2.92 49.67
C ALA A 135 -36.31 3.85 48.73
N PHE A 136 -36.24 5.13 49.11
CA PHE A 136 -35.46 6.09 48.35
C PHE A 136 -33.96 5.82 48.47
N VAL A 137 -33.28 5.92 47.37
CA VAL A 137 -31.81 5.90 47.32
C VAL A 137 -31.35 7.07 46.48
N ARG A 138 -30.51 7.93 47.05
CA ARG A 138 -29.82 8.99 46.32
C ARG A 138 -28.43 8.53 45.92
N HIS A 139 -28.08 8.65 44.68
CA HIS A 139 -26.72 8.54 44.16
C HIS A 139 -26.17 9.95 43.97
N GLY A 140 -25.10 10.30 44.67
CA GLY A 140 -24.39 11.56 44.46
C GLY A 140 -23.24 11.37 43.45
N ASP A 141 -22.95 12.43 42.71
CA ASP A 141 -21.78 12.43 41.84
C ASP A 141 -20.49 12.66 42.63
N PHE A 142 -19.33 12.43 42.00
CA PHE A 142 -18.03 12.71 42.62
C PHE A 142 -17.82 14.20 42.80
N SER A 143 -17.35 14.58 44.01
CA SER A 143 -16.89 15.92 44.33
C SER A 143 -15.73 15.85 45.33
N ALA A 144 -14.93 16.91 45.41
CA ALA A 144 -13.87 17.00 46.41
C ALA A 144 -14.46 16.88 47.81
N TYR A 145 -13.84 16.10 48.68
CA TYR A 145 -14.29 15.87 50.05
C TYR A 145 -13.17 16.12 51.02
N GLU A 146 -13.30 17.21 51.79
CA GLU A 146 -12.25 17.68 52.70
C GLU A 146 -11.88 16.65 53.76
N PRO A 147 -12.82 15.88 54.41
CA PRO A 147 -12.44 14.85 55.34
C PRO A 147 -11.50 13.78 54.80
N SER A 148 -11.65 13.47 53.51
CA SER A 148 -10.75 12.59 52.77
C SER A 148 -9.64 13.36 52.04
N TYR A 149 -9.17 14.48 52.60
CA TYR A 149 -8.07 15.33 52.10
C TYR A 149 -8.30 15.90 50.69
N GLY A 150 -9.54 16.21 50.35
CA GLY A 150 -9.89 16.74 49.06
C GLY A 150 -9.95 15.71 47.91
N ALA A 151 -9.75 14.44 48.22
CA ALA A 151 -9.90 13.36 47.28
C ALA A 151 -11.35 13.30 46.73
N PRO A 152 -11.56 12.89 45.46
CA PRO A 152 -12.88 12.71 44.91
C PRO A 152 -13.69 11.69 45.72
N ALA A 153 -14.89 12.04 46.16
CA ALA A 153 -15.80 11.15 46.87
C ALA A 153 -17.23 11.26 46.31
N SER A 154 -17.89 10.14 46.21
CA SER A 154 -19.29 10.02 45.83
C SER A 154 -20.03 9.28 46.95
N PHE A 155 -21.28 9.67 47.17
CA PHE A 155 -22.06 9.13 48.28
C PHE A 155 -23.39 8.57 47.82
N MET A 156 -23.76 7.42 48.36
CA MET A 156 -25.08 6.83 48.22
C MET A 156 -25.80 6.91 49.57
N ALA A 157 -27.03 7.44 49.58
CA ALA A 157 -27.77 7.62 50.83
C ALA A 157 -29.22 7.11 50.73
N SER A 158 -29.70 6.50 51.84
CA SER A 158 -31.07 5.99 51.95
C SER A 158 -31.62 6.29 53.36
N PRO A 159 -32.92 6.67 53.52
CA PRO A 159 -33.48 6.91 54.81
C PRO A 159 -33.62 5.63 55.64
N ILE A 160 -33.46 5.75 56.97
CA ILE A 160 -33.79 4.74 57.96
C ILE A 160 -35.12 5.16 58.56
N ALA A 161 -36.16 4.35 58.41
CA ALA A 161 -37.47 4.64 58.96
C ALA A 161 -37.75 3.80 60.22
N ASP A 162 -38.54 4.35 61.13
CA ASP A 162 -39.09 3.63 62.26
C ASP A 162 -40.30 2.73 61.87
N GLU A 163 -40.92 2.07 62.85
CA GLU A 163 -42.10 1.19 62.61
C GLU A 163 -43.33 1.97 62.07
N ASN A 164 -43.39 3.29 62.27
CA ASN A 164 -44.45 4.16 61.77
C ASN A 164 -44.21 4.69 60.35
N GLY A 165 -42.99 4.51 59.83
CA GLY A 165 -42.56 5.03 58.55
C GLY A 165 -41.92 6.41 58.66
N ASP A 166 -41.68 6.96 59.85
CA ASP A 166 -41.01 8.23 60.05
C ASP A 166 -39.50 8.07 59.91
N THR A 167 -38.84 8.95 59.17
CA THR A 167 -37.40 8.92 59.00
C THR A 167 -36.70 9.33 60.27
N ILE A 168 -35.99 8.39 60.91
CA ILE A 168 -35.22 8.59 62.12
C ILE A 168 -33.72 8.76 61.90
N GLY A 169 -33.23 8.43 60.73
CA GLY A 169 -31.85 8.56 60.33
C GLY A 169 -31.63 8.33 58.86
N VAL A 170 -30.39 8.45 58.45
CA VAL A 170 -29.95 8.14 57.09
C VAL A 170 -28.74 7.23 57.13
N LEU A 171 -28.77 6.15 56.36
CA LEU A 171 -27.62 5.32 56.05
C LEU A 171 -26.96 5.86 54.80
N ALA A 172 -25.65 6.15 54.87
CA ALA A 172 -24.92 6.55 53.68
C ALA A 172 -23.65 5.69 53.52
N PHE A 173 -23.27 5.48 52.26
CA PHE A 173 -22.05 4.81 51.87
C PHE A 173 -21.19 5.77 51.07
N GLN A 174 -19.90 5.80 51.34
CA GLN A 174 -18.93 6.43 50.45
C GLN A 174 -18.50 5.38 49.40
N MET A 175 -18.68 5.73 48.14
CA MET A 175 -18.44 4.82 47.04
C MET A 175 -16.95 4.49 46.88
N PRO A 176 -16.64 3.26 46.48
CA PRO A 176 -15.26 2.82 46.34
C PRO A 176 -14.70 3.29 44.98
N VAL A 177 -13.98 4.42 44.97
CA VAL A 177 -13.29 4.92 43.77
C VAL A 177 -12.34 3.87 43.19
N ASP A 178 -11.59 3.20 44.07
CA ASP A 178 -10.64 2.15 43.67
C ASP A 178 -11.33 0.99 42.96
N ARG A 179 -12.55 0.63 43.39
CA ARG A 179 -13.29 -0.45 42.74
C ARG A 179 -13.82 -0.04 41.35
N ILE A 180 -14.24 1.23 41.22
CA ILE A 180 -14.62 1.77 39.91
C ILE A 180 -13.40 1.79 38.96
N ASN A 181 -12.27 2.28 39.45
CA ASN A 181 -11.01 2.29 38.73
C ASN A 181 -10.57 0.87 38.33
N GLU A 182 -10.63 -0.09 39.25
CA GLU A 182 -10.31 -1.49 38.97
C GLU A 182 -11.17 -2.05 37.79
N ILE A 183 -12.46 -1.74 37.80
CA ILE A 183 -13.38 -2.15 36.71
C ILE A 183 -13.02 -1.43 35.42
N MET A 184 -12.84 -0.11 35.43
CA MET A 184 -12.58 0.69 34.24
C MET A 184 -11.21 0.39 33.62
N THR A 185 -10.22 0.12 34.46
CA THR A 185 -8.87 -0.28 34.03
C THR A 185 -8.71 -1.78 33.80
N SER A 186 -9.78 -2.57 34.02
CA SER A 186 -9.72 -4.05 33.97
C SER A 186 -8.61 -4.62 34.88
N GLY A 187 -8.40 -4.03 36.04
CA GLY A 187 -7.32 -4.42 36.98
C GLY A 187 -5.92 -4.14 36.40
N GLN A 188 -5.79 -3.23 35.47
CA GLN A 188 -4.56 -2.89 34.69
C GLN A 188 -4.10 -3.98 33.72
N ASP A 189 -4.97 -4.95 33.39
CA ASP A 189 -4.67 -6.00 32.42
C ASP A 189 -5.15 -5.64 31.00
N TRP A 190 -4.85 -4.41 30.56
CA TRP A 190 -5.35 -3.83 29.30
C TRP A 190 -5.07 -4.70 28.07
N ALA A 191 -3.90 -5.34 28.02
CA ALA A 191 -3.52 -6.20 26.90
C ALA A 191 -4.39 -7.47 26.82
N GLU A 192 -4.72 -8.08 27.97
CA GLU A 192 -5.51 -9.31 28.05
C GLU A 192 -6.97 -9.08 27.67
N VAL A 193 -7.50 -7.89 27.96
CA VAL A 193 -8.89 -7.53 27.60
C VAL A 193 -9.01 -6.93 26.19
N GLY A 194 -7.90 -6.84 25.44
CA GLY A 194 -7.91 -6.40 24.06
C GLY A 194 -7.81 -4.90 23.84
N LEU A 195 -7.45 -4.13 24.86
CA LEU A 195 -7.24 -2.69 24.79
C LEU A 195 -5.85 -2.31 24.24
N GLY A 196 -4.97 -3.29 23.99
CA GLY A 196 -3.68 -3.05 23.34
C GLY A 196 -2.73 -2.16 24.14
N GLU A 197 -1.96 -1.35 23.43
CA GLU A 197 -0.94 -0.46 23.99
C GLU A 197 -1.51 0.90 24.42
N SER A 198 -2.52 1.42 23.72
CA SER A 198 -3.09 2.76 23.94
C SER A 198 -4.56 2.76 24.35
N GLY A 199 -5.21 1.60 24.32
CA GLY A 199 -6.65 1.54 24.61
C GLY A 199 -6.97 1.79 26.06
N GLU A 200 -7.96 2.63 26.35
CA GLU A 200 -8.48 2.88 27.69
C GLU A 200 -10.01 2.89 27.70
N THR A 201 -10.58 2.67 28.89
CA THR A 201 -12.01 2.81 29.14
C THR A 201 -12.20 3.68 30.38
N TYR A 202 -13.06 4.69 30.29
CA TYR A 202 -13.26 5.65 31.35
C TYR A 202 -14.68 6.20 31.39
N LEU A 203 -15.01 6.86 32.51
CA LEU A 203 -16.31 7.48 32.74
C LEU A 203 -16.18 8.99 32.70
N VAL A 204 -17.17 9.66 32.13
CA VAL A 204 -17.28 11.12 32.07
C VAL A 204 -18.68 11.54 32.54
N ALA A 205 -18.78 12.60 33.34
CA ALA A 205 -20.06 13.16 33.75
C ALA A 205 -20.53 14.30 32.84
N ASP A 206 -21.68 14.89 33.18
CA ASP A 206 -22.33 15.99 32.43
C ASP A 206 -21.51 17.29 32.43
N ASP A 207 -20.61 17.47 33.40
CA ASP A 207 -19.62 18.55 33.46
C ASP A 207 -18.39 18.31 32.56
N PHE A 208 -18.40 17.22 31.78
CA PHE A 208 -17.30 16.78 30.94
C PHE A 208 -16.01 16.39 31.66
N THR A 209 -16.04 16.19 32.99
CA THR A 209 -14.85 15.73 33.71
C THR A 209 -14.88 14.22 33.96
N LEU A 210 -13.70 13.62 34.09
CA LEU A 210 -13.55 12.19 34.37
C LEU A 210 -14.22 11.77 35.68
N ARG A 211 -14.74 10.54 35.70
CA ARG A 211 -15.31 9.88 36.90
C ARG A 211 -14.62 8.56 37.22
N SER A 212 -13.60 8.20 36.42
CA SER A 212 -12.62 7.15 36.72
C SER A 212 -11.22 7.62 36.33
N GLU A 213 -10.19 6.95 36.82
CA GLU A 213 -8.82 7.32 36.46
C GLU A 213 -8.50 7.01 34.99
N SER A 214 -7.62 7.85 34.42
CA SER A 214 -7.03 7.57 33.11
C SER A 214 -5.96 6.49 33.21
N ARG A 215 -5.96 5.57 32.25
CA ARG A 215 -4.88 4.61 32.06
C ARG A 215 -3.51 5.28 32.02
N PHE A 216 -3.40 6.37 31.27
CA PHE A 216 -2.13 7.07 31.05
C PHE A 216 -1.56 7.71 32.33
N LEU A 217 -2.44 8.19 33.22
CA LEU A 217 -2.02 8.66 34.52
C LEU A 217 -1.41 7.53 35.38
N ILE A 218 -2.00 6.32 35.28
CA ILE A 218 -1.55 5.15 36.04
C ILE A 218 -0.25 4.59 35.47
N GLU A 219 -0.10 4.51 34.13
CA GLU A 219 1.07 3.90 33.49
C GLU A 219 2.30 4.82 33.50
N ASP A 220 2.12 6.10 33.15
CA ASP A 220 3.20 7.10 33.10
C ASP A 220 2.67 8.49 33.42
N LYS A 221 2.61 8.79 34.70
CA LYS A 221 2.13 10.08 35.24
C LYS A 221 2.85 11.28 34.59
N ALA A 222 4.17 11.18 34.41
CA ALA A 222 4.94 12.32 33.88
C ALA A 222 4.60 12.60 32.42
N ALA A 223 4.48 11.55 31.59
CA ALA A 223 4.06 11.66 30.19
C ALA A 223 2.62 12.16 30.08
N TYR A 224 1.72 11.65 30.93
CA TYR A 224 0.33 12.09 30.98
C TYR A 224 0.19 13.57 31.28
N LEU A 225 0.83 14.06 32.37
CA LEU A 225 0.77 15.48 32.74
C LEU A 225 1.31 16.39 31.65
N ALA A 226 2.38 15.99 30.97
CA ALA A 226 2.93 16.74 29.83
C ALA A 226 1.96 16.76 28.63
N ALA A 227 1.27 15.65 28.37
CA ALA A 227 0.32 15.55 27.26
C ALA A 227 -0.92 16.43 27.48
N ILE A 228 -1.53 16.38 28.66
CA ILE A 228 -2.73 17.19 28.96
C ILE A 228 -2.42 18.69 29.06
N GLU A 229 -1.21 19.06 29.51
CA GLU A 229 -0.74 20.45 29.48
C GLU A 229 -0.57 20.93 28.02
N ALA A 230 0.03 20.12 27.17
CA ALA A 230 0.19 20.41 25.75
C ALA A 230 -1.16 20.51 25.02
N ALA A 231 -2.15 19.69 25.40
CA ALA A 231 -3.53 19.73 24.92
C ALA A 231 -4.33 20.94 25.43
N GLY A 232 -3.76 21.75 26.34
CA GLY A 232 -4.32 23.02 26.77
C GLY A 232 -5.07 23.00 28.10
N LEU A 233 -4.96 21.94 28.90
CA LEU A 233 -5.50 21.94 30.25
C LEU A 233 -4.78 23.00 31.10
N PRO A 234 -5.49 23.82 31.92
CA PRO A 234 -4.86 24.85 32.72
C PRO A 234 -3.77 24.29 33.66
N ALA A 235 -2.61 24.96 33.70
CA ALA A 235 -1.45 24.52 34.51
C ALA A 235 -1.78 24.31 35.97
N GLU A 236 -2.74 25.09 36.54
CA GLU A 236 -3.22 24.91 37.92
C GLU A 236 -3.95 23.57 38.10
N THR A 237 -4.78 23.19 37.12
CA THR A 237 -5.50 21.90 37.11
C THR A 237 -4.51 20.74 36.94
N VAL A 238 -3.51 20.87 36.06
CA VAL A 238 -2.44 19.89 35.86
C VAL A 238 -1.67 19.68 37.17
N ALA A 239 -1.31 20.79 37.87
CA ALA A 239 -0.64 20.71 39.16
C ALA A 239 -1.52 20.09 40.25
N THR A 240 -2.84 20.25 40.19
CA THR A 240 -3.78 19.63 41.09
C THR A 240 -3.88 18.12 40.87
N ILE A 241 -3.98 17.68 39.62
CA ILE A 241 -3.93 16.27 39.21
C ILE A 241 -2.63 15.62 39.72
N ASP A 242 -1.50 16.31 39.53
CA ASP A 242 -0.21 15.83 40.04
C ASP A 242 -0.20 15.63 41.57
N ARG A 243 -0.75 16.58 42.33
CA ARG A 243 -0.79 16.51 43.79
C ARG A 243 -1.76 15.45 44.33
N LEU A 244 -2.93 15.35 43.72
CA LEU A 244 -3.96 14.38 44.14
C LEU A 244 -3.69 12.96 43.64
N ASP A 245 -2.80 12.81 42.65
CA ASP A 245 -2.61 11.55 41.93
C ASP A 245 -3.92 11.01 41.37
N SER A 246 -4.80 11.93 40.94
CA SER A 246 -6.13 11.62 40.43
C SER A 246 -6.57 12.66 39.40
N ALA A 247 -7.17 12.20 38.32
CA ALA A 247 -7.76 13.00 37.26
C ALA A 247 -9.29 13.18 37.40
N ILE A 248 -9.90 12.48 38.38
CA ILE A 248 -11.35 12.46 38.59
C ILE A 248 -11.85 13.85 39.03
N GLY A 249 -12.86 14.35 38.30
CA GLY A 249 -13.43 15.69 38.49
C GLY A 249 -12.54 16.85 38.05
N LEU A 250 -11.38 16.57 37.46
CA LEU A 250 -10.36 17.56 37.07
C LEU A 250 -10.05 17.55 35.55
N GLN A 251 -9.81 16.37 35.00
CA GLN A 251 -9.54 16.24 33.56
C GLN A 251 -10.83 16.44 32.75
N VAL A 252 -10.83 17.46 31.92
CA VAL A 252 -11.94 17.74 31.00
C VAL A 252 -11.81 16.88 29.75
N VAL A 253 -12.90 16.24 29.35
CA VAL A 253 -13.05 15.41 28.15
C VAL A 253 -14.23 15.91 27.31
N ASP A 254 -14.07 17.09 26.73
CA ASP A 254 -15.07 17.70 25.83
C ASP A 254 -14.75 17.30 24.39
N THR A 255 -15.19 16.12 23.99
CA THR A 255 -14.98 15.54 22.66
C THR A 255 -16.30 15.35 21.91
N PRO A 256 -16.28 15.16 20.58
CA PRO A 256 -17.48 14.81 19.83
C PRO A 256 -18.20 13.57 20.37
N GLY A 257 -17.44 12.57 20.88
CA GLY A 257 -17.98 11.35 21.48
C GLY A 257 -18.70 11.59 22.79
N THR A 258 -18.08 12.33 23.74
CA THR A 258 -18.71 12.68 25.01
C THR A 258 -19.97 13.53 24.80
N ASN A 259 -19.91 14.51 23.93
CA ASN A 259 -21.08 15.32 23.54
C ASN A 259 -22.22 14.49 22.95
N ALA A 260 -21.89 13.52 22.09
CA ALA A 260 -22.88 12.61 21.52
C ALA A 260 -23.51 11.72 22.59
N ALA A 261 -22.70 11.15 23.48
CA ALA A 261 -23.16 10.26 24.54
C ALA A 261 -24.03 11.02 25.56
N GLN A 262 -23.66 12.26 25.95
CA GLN A 262 -24.48 13.12 26.83
C GLN A 262 -25.86 13.44 26.22
N GLN A 263 -25.97 13.50 24.89
CA GLN A 263 -27.24 13.63 24.17
C GLN A 263 -28.03 12.31 24.07
N GLY A 264 -27.60 11.25 24.77
CA GLY A 264 -28.25 9.96 24.78
C GLY A 264 -27.90 9.07 23.57
N ARG A 265 -26.93 9.44 22.74
CA ARG A 265 -26.50 8.66 21.58
C ARG A 265 -25.46 7.61 21.95
N THR A 266 -25.53 6.49 21.26
CA THR A 266 -24.50 5.43 21.31
C THR A 266 -23.88 5.32 19.94
N GLY A 267 -22.54 5.24 19.85
CA GLY A 267 -21.87 5.17 18.57
C GLY A 267 -20.40 4.81 18.68
N THR A 268 -19.78 4.78 17.51
CA THR A 268 -18.33 4.69 17.32
C THR A 268 -17.94 5.74 16.29
N ASP A 269 -16.85 6.47 16.54
CA ASP A 269 -16.35 7.51 15.65
C ASP A 269 -14.83 7.70 15.85
N THR A 270 -14.19 8.47 14.96
CA THR A 270 -12.81 8.89 15.09
C THR A 270 -12.73 10.40 15.30
N PHE A 271 -12.01 10.80 16.34
CA PHE A 271 -11.79 12.23 16.69
C PHE A 271 -10.56 12.33 17.60
N ASP A 272 -10.13 13.58 17.85
CA ASP A 272 -9.05 13.83 18.80
C ASP A 272 -9.57 13.72 20.22
N ASP A 273 -8.88 12.96 21.08
CA ASP A 273 -9.20 12.78 22.49
C ASP A 273 -8.74 13.97 23.36
N TYR A 274 -8.86 13.83 24.67
CA TYR A 274 -8.44 14.86 25.64
C TYR A 274 -6.91 15.08 25.71
N ARG A 275 -6.11 14.23 25.02
CA ARG A 275 -4.66 14.36 24.85
C ARG A 275 -4.29 14.99 23.49
N ASP A 276 -5.25 15.38 22.68
CA ASP A 276 -5.07 15.84 21.29
C ASP A 276 -4.49 14.74 20.37
N VAL A 277 -4.86 13.47 20.63
CA VAL A 277 -4.49 12.29 19.84
C VAL A 277 -5.71 11.75 19.12
N GLN A 278 -5.56 11.41 17.83
CA GLN A 278 -6.63 10.75 17.07
C GLN A 278 -6.91 9.35 17.59
N VAL A 279 -8.15 9.10 18.01
CA VAL A 279 -8.61 7.83 18.55
C VAL A 279 -9.80 7.28 17.80
N LEU A 280 -9.91 5.96 17.76
CA LEU A 280 -11.16 5.27 17.48
C LEU A 280 -11.89 5.09 18.81
N SER A 281 -13.01 5.77 18.98
CA SER A 281 -13.79 5.82 20.22
C SER A 281 -15.14 5.13 20.07
N ALA A 282 -15.52 4.36 21.08
CA ALA A 282 -16.86 3.85 21.28
C ALA A 282 -17.46 4.49 22.53
N TYR A 283 -18.68 5.01 22.42
CA TYR A 283 -19.30 5.79 23.48
C TYR A 283 -20.78 5.48 23.66
N ARG A 284 -21.25 5.59 24.89
CA ARG A 284 -22.68 5.47 25.23
C ARG A 284 -23.00 6.09 26.59
N PRO A 285 -24.27 6.53 26.82
CA PRO A 285 -24.73 6.92 28.14
C PRO A 285 -24.84 5.72 29.06
N LEU A 286 -24.56 5.93 30.33
CA LEU A 286 -24.89 5.00 31.41
C LEU A 286 -26.27 5.36 31.98
N ARG A 287 -27.04 4.33 32.38
CA ARG A 287 -28.36 4.53 33.00
C ARG A 287 -28.24 4.27 34.51
N ILE A 288 -27.60 5.19 35.21
CA ILE A 288 -27.48 5.18 36.67
C ILE A 288 -28.44 6.26 37.18
N PRO A 289 -29.35 5.96 38.10
CA PRO A 289 -30.22 6.99 38.67
C PRO A 289 -29.40 8.13 39.29
N ASP A 290 -29.87 9.35 39.13
CA ASP A 290 -29.33 10.59 39.74
C ASP A 290 -27.96 11.06 39.25
N VAL A 291 -27.30 10.34 38.34
CA VAL A 291 -26.02 10.75 37.77
C VAL A 291 -26.04 10.57 36.24
N ASP A 292 -25.55 11.57 35.52
CA ASP A 292 -25.52 11.59 34.06
C ASP A 292 -24.11 11.27 33.57
N TRP A 293 -23.76 9.97 33.70
CA TRP A 293 -22.46 9.50 33.26
C TRP A 293 -22.53 8.86 31.89
N VAL A 294 -21.44 9.02 31.16
CA VAL A 294 -21.19 8.31 29.89
C VAL A 294 -19.94 7.46 30.02
N ILE A 295 -19.92 6.34 29.33
CA ILE A 295 -18.73 5.48 29.21
C ILE A 295 -18.12 5.67 27.84
N MET A 296 -16.82 5.86 27.83
CA MET A 296 -15.97 5.97 26.66
C MET A 296 -15.00 4.79 26.64
N SER A 297 -14.75 4.22 25.48
CA SER A 297 -13.67 3.25 25.27
C SER A 297 -12.95 3.62 23.99
N GLU A 298 -11.68 3.90 24.08
CA GLU A 298 -10.87 4.52 23.04
C GLU A 298 -9.57 3.75 22.82
N ILE A 299 -9.08 3.80 21.61
CA ILE A 299 -7.77 3.28 21.21
C ILE A 299 -7.19 4.23 20.16
N ASP A 300 -5.89 4.49 20.19
CA ASP A 300 -5.24 5.34 19.20
C ASP A 300 -5.49 4.81 17.78
N GLU A 301 -5.88 5.69 16.86
CA GLU A 301 -6.22 5.31 15.48
C GLU A 301 -5.06 4.58 14.80
N GLU A 302 -3.83 5.06 15.04
CA GLU A 302 -2.63 4.44 14.49
C GLU A 302 -2.48 2.98 14.94
N GLU A 303 -2.75 2.69 16.21
CA GLU A 303 -2.71 1.33 16.73
C GLU A 303 -3.85 0.48 16.17
N ALA A 304 -5.08 1.00 16.20
CA ALA A 304 -6.27 0.29 15.72
C ALA A 304 -6.14 -0.15 14.26
N PHE A 305 -5.57 0.69 13.39
CA PHE A 305 -5.40 0.42 11.98
C PHE A 305 -4.02 -0.15 11.61
N ARG A 306 -3.09 -0.32 12.54
CA ARG A 306 -1.75 -0.89 12.30
C ARG A 306 -1.80 -2.23 11.55
N PRO A 307 -2.64 -3.22 11.94
CA PRO A 307 -2.73 -4.49 11.23
C PRO A 307 -3.23 -4.35 9.78
N VAL A 308 -4.18 -3.43 9.55
CA VAL A 308 -4.73 -3.18 8.21
C VAL A 308 -3.68 -2.52 7.31
N ASN A 309 -2.95 -1.55 7.82
CA ASN A 309 -1.88 -0.85 7.11
C ASN A 309 -0.71 -1.80 6.79
N GLU A 310 -0.34 -2.66 7.72
CA GLU A 310 0.70 -3.69 7.51
C GLU A 310 0.27 -4.71 6.45
N PHE A 311 -0.97 -5.18 6.51
CA PHE A 311 -1.53 -6.06 5.49
C PHE A 311 -1.56 -5.38 4.13
N GLY A 312 -1.99 -4.13 4.06
CA GLY A 312 -1.99 -3.34 2.82
C GLY A 312 -0.60 -3.22 2.19
N ARG A 313 0.43 -2.95 3.02
CA ARG A 313 1.82 -2.90 2.57
C ARG A 313 2.33 -4.26 2.08
N GLN A 314 2.03 -5.34 2.81
CA GLN A 314 2.40 -6.70 2.41
C GLN A 314 1.71 -7.11 1.11
N ALA A 315 0.42 -6.80 0.95
CA ALA A 315 -0.34 -7.05 -0.26
C ALA A 315 0.22 -6.28 -1.46
N LEU A 316 0.62 -5.02 -1.28
CA LEU A 316 1.27 -4.22 -2.32
C LEU A 316 2.61 -4.82 -2.75
N VAL A 317 3.45 -5.23 -1.79
CA VAL A 317 4.73 -5.89 -2.09
C VAL A 317 4.50 -7.20 -2.85
N ALA A 318 3.55 -8.02 -2.40
CA ALA A 318 3.21 -9.27 -3.09
C ALA A 318 2.73 -9.02 -4.53
N LEU A 319 1.89 -7.98 -4.74
CA LEU A 319 1.43 -7.59 -6.08
C LEU A 319 2.59 -7.17 -6.99
N LEU A 320 3.53 -6.37 -6.47
CA LEU A 320 4.72 -5.94 -7.22
C LEU A 320 5.63 -7.13 -7.60
N VAL A 321 5.80 -8.09 -6.68
CA VAL A 321 6.55 -9.33 -6.95
C VAL A 321 5.88 -10.15 -8.05
N VAL A 322 4.56 -10.35 -7.96
CA VAL A 322 3.79 -11.06 -9.00
C VAL A 322 3.89 -10.34 -10.34
N ALA A 323 3.75 -9.01 -10.37
CA ALA A 323 3.89 -8.21 -11.59
C ALA A 323 5.30 -8.37 -12.20
N ALA A 324 6.37 -8.33 -11.38
CA ALA A 324 7.73 -8.55 -11.84
C ALA A 324 7.91 -9.95 -12.44
N ILE A 325 7.37 -10.98 -11.79
CA ILE A 325 7.42 -12.36 -12.31
C ILE A 325 6.70 -12.46 -13.66
N VAL A 326 5.50 -11.86 -13.78
CA VAL A 326 4.74 -11.86 -15.04
C VAL A 326 5.52 -11.15 -16.15
N ILE A 327 6.15 -10.00 -15.85
CA ILE A 327 6.99 -9.28 -16.81
C ILE A 327 8.19 -10.15 -17.24
N ILE A 328 8.88 -10.78 -16.30
CA ILE A 328 10.01 -11.66 -16.60
C ILE A 328 9.56 -12.84 -17.50
N ILE A 329 8.43 -13.47 -17.15
CA ILE A 329 7.87 -14.57 -17.95
C ILE A 329 7.47 -14.06 -19.35
N ALA A 330 6.86 -12.88 -19.46
CA ALA A 330 6.47 -12.29 -20.73
C ALA A 330 7.70 -11.98 -21.62
N ILE A 331 8.77 -11.41 -21.04
CA ILE A 331 10.03 -11.16 -21.75
C ILE A 331 10.67 -12.48 -22.18
N TRP A 332 10.72 -13.47 -21.30
CA TRP A 332 11.26 -14.80 -21.59
C TRP A 332 10.47 -15.47 -22.71
N PHE A 333 9.15 -15.48 -22.62
CA PHE A 333 8.26 -16.06 -23.62
C PHE A 333 8.40 -15.34 -24.99
N SER A 334 8.44 -14.00 -24.97
CA SER A 334 8.66 -13.21 -26.18
C SER A 334 10.00 -13.52 -26.85
N SER A 335 11.05 -13.66 -26.07
CA SER A 335 12.40 -13.94 -26.59
C SER A 335 12.57 -15.38 -27.09
N ARG A 336 11.91 -16.34 -26.44
CA ARG A 336 12.04 -17.78 -26.75
C ARG A 336 11.10 -18.26 -27.84
N LEU A 337 9.90 -17.72 -27.92
CA LEU A 337 8.90 -18.18 -28.87
C LEU A 337 8.53 -17.12 -29.91
N VAL A 338 8.15 -15.91 -29.49
CA VAL A 338 7.57 -14.94 -30.42
C VAL A 338 8.61 -14.39 -31.39
N ARG A 339 9.77 -13.98 -30.92
CA ARG A 339 10.82 -13.41 -31.76
C ARG A 339 11.37 -14.39 -32.80
N PRO A 340 11.73 -15.63 -32.48
CA PRO A 340 12.20 -16.60 -33.47
C PRO A 340 11.14 -16.93 -34.52
N VAL A 341 9.87 -17.09 -34.13
CA VAL A 341 8.77 -17.36 -35.08
C VAL A 341 8.55 -16.18 -36.02
N ASN A 342 8.58 -14.94 -35.51
CA ASN A 342 8.45 -13.76 -36.37
C ASN A 342 9.62 -13.63 -37.38
N ARG A 343 10.87 -13.91 -36.94
CA ARG A 343 12.04 -13.92 -37.84
C ARG A 343 11.90 -14.97 -38.95
N LEU A 344 11.43 -16.16 -38.59
CA LEU A 344 11.14 -17.20 -39.58
C LEU A 344 10.06 -16.76 -40.58
N ALA A 345 8.99 -16.11 -40.09
CA ALA A 345 7.93 -15.58 -40.94
C ALA A 345 8.44 -14.46 -41.88
N GLU A 346 9.31 -13.58 -41.38
CA GLU A 346 9.96 -12.54 -42.20
C GLU A 346 10.88 -13.15 -43.25
N SER A 347 11.73 -14.14 -42.90
CA SER A 347 12.56 -14.86 -43.84
C SER A 347 11.73 -15.59 -44.88
N ALA A 348 10.61 -16.22 -44.48
CA ALA A 348 9.68 -16.87 -45.40
C ALA A 348 9.07 -15.88 -46.43
N SER A 349 8.71 -14.68 -45.97
CA SER A 349 8.17 -13.63 -46.82
C SER A 349 9.21 -13.09 -47.81
N ALA A 350 10.46 -12.93 -47.35
CA ALA A 350 11.56 -12.50 -48.21
C ALA A 350 11.86 -13.54 -49.30
N ILE A 351 11.90 -14.83 -48.93
CA ILE A 351 12.09 -15.93 -49.89
C ILE A 351 10.93 -15.99 -50.92
N ALA A 352 9.70 -15.82 -50.45
CA ALA A 352 8.53 -15.76 -51.32
C ALA A 352 8.56 -14.57 -52.30
N ALA A 353 9.19 -13.46 -51.92
CA ALA A 353 9.43 -12.30 -52.79
C ALA A 353 10.63 -12.47 -53.74
N GLY A 354 11.33 -13.61 -53.72
CA GLY A 354 12.44 -13.93 -54.59
C GLY A 354 13.84 -13.69 -53.99
N ASP A 355 13.94 -13.23 -52.74
CA ASP A 355 15.22 -13.08 -52.05
C ASP A 355 15.66 -14.40 -51.45
N LEU A 356 16.37 -15.19 -52.24
CA LEU A 356 16.92 -16.49 -51.80
C LEU A 356 18.25 -16.38 -51.03
N GLU A 357 18.76 -15.15 -50.83
CA GLU A 357 20.02 -14.92 -50.12
C GLU A 357 19.80 -14.56 -48.63
N THR A 358 18.56 -14.30 -48.22
CA THR A 358 18.21 -14.01 -46.80
C THR A 358 18.64 -15.18 -45.92
N GLU A 359 19.50 -14.91 -44.91
CA GLU A 359 19.94 -15.93 -43.95
C GLU A 359 18.82 -16.31 -42.96
N VAL A 360 18.59 -17.61 -42.81
CA VAL A 360 17.68 -18.17 -41.81
C VAL A 360 18.47 -18.49 -40.56
N ASP A 361 18.08 -17.92 -39.41
CA ASP A 361 18.72 -18.18 -38.12
C ASP A 361 18.40 -19.60 -37.59
N THR A 362 19.34 -20.51 -37.75
CA THR A 362 19.21 -21.93 -37.34
C THR A 362 19.81 -22.24 -35.98
N SER A 363 20.13 -21.23 -35.17
CA SER A 363 20.86 -21.37 -33.89
C SER A 363 20.05 -22.01 -32.77
N GLY A 364 18.73 -22.12 -32.88
CA GLY A 364 17.85 -22.75 -31.89
C GLY A 364 18.09 -24.26 -31.74
N SER A 365 18.01 -24.76 -30.50
CA SER A 365 18.13 -26.19 -30.17
C SER A 365 16.78 -26.83 -29.78
N ASP A 366 15.68 -26.13 -29.94
CA ASP A 366 14.31 -26.55 -29.66
C ASP A 366 13.56 -26.84 -30.96
N GLU A 367 12.26 -27.11 -30.87
CA GLU A 367 11.38 -27.41 -32.02
C GLU A 367 11.32 -26.24 -33.00
N ILE A 368 11.50 -25.01 -32.55
CA ILE A 368 11.57 -23.83 -33.43
C ILE A 368 12.90 -23.83 -34.20
N GLY A 369 13.99 -24.25 -33.54
CA GLY A 369 15.29 -24.44 -34.19
C GLY A 369 15.26 -25.58 -35.21
N ASP A 370 14.56 -26.68 -34.92
CA ASP A 370 14.34 -27.77 -35.89
C ASP A 370 13.54 -27.29 -37.12
N LEU A 371 12.49 -26.51 -36.89
CA LEU A 371 11.72 -25.89 -37.94
C LEU A 371 12.57 -24.94 -38.80
N ALA A 372 13.41 -24.12 -38.15
CA ALA A 372 14.34 -23.22 -38.83
C ALA A 372 15.34 -23.96 -39.72
N ARG A 373 15.89 -25.08 -39.23
CA ARG A 373 16.78 -25.95 -40.05
C ARG A 373 16.07 -26.54 -41.24
N SER A 374 14.88 -27.11 -41.06
CA SER A 374 14.07 -27.65 -42.15
C SER A 374 13.71 -26.58 -43.19
N PHE A 375 13.45 -25.36 -42.71
CA PHE A 375 13.17 -24.23 -43.57
C PHE A 375 14.40 -23.77 -44.35
N ALA A 376 15.60 -23.76 -43.74
CA ALA A 376 16.86 -23.46 -44.42
C ALA A 376 17.20 -24.53 -45.49
N GLU A 377 16.96 -25.83 -45.22
CA GLU A 377 17.12 -26.90 -46.17
C GLU A 377 16.19 -26.73 -47.40
N MET A 378 14.94 -26.35 -47.15
CA MET A 378 13.98 -26.04 -48.21
C MET A 378 14.47 -24.85 -49.05
N GLN A 379 14.95 -23.77 -48.43
CA GLN A 379 15.52 -22.60 -49.12
C GLN A 379 16.69 -23.01 -50.02
N HIS A 380 17.62 -23.84 -49.54
CA HIS A 380 18.73 -24.36 -50.34
C HIS A 380 18.23 -25.14 -51.55
N SER A 381 17.25 -26.03 -51.36
CA SER A 381 16.70 -26.83 -52.44
C SER A 381 16.04 -25.94 -53.52
N VAL A 382 15.29 -24.90 -53.10
CA VAL A 382 14.70 -23.93 -54.03
C VAL A 382 15.79 -23.17 -54.80
N ARG A 383 16.84 -22.71 -54.10
CA ARG A 383 17.98 -22.02 -54.73
C ARG A 383 18.66 -22.90 -55.80
N ASP A 384 18.92 -24.18 -55.46
CA ASP A 384 19.57 -25.12 -56.39
C ASP A 384 18.74 -25.36 -57.62
N VAL A 385 17.41 -25.46 -57.48
CA VAL A 385 16.49 -25.61 -58.62
C VAL A 385 16.52 -24.35 -59.50
N VAL A 386 16.44 -23.16 -58.95
CA VAL A 386 16.48 -21.90 -59.67
C VAL A 386 17.82 -21.73 -60.41
N THR A 387 18.94 -21.95 -59.71
CA THR A 387 20.28 -21.84 -60.33
C THR A 387 20.52 -22.92 -61.39
N GLY A 388 19.95 -24.12 -61.20
CA GLY A 388 19.98 -25.18 -62.21
C GLY A 388 19.22 -24.85 -63.47
N GLN A 389 18.05 -24.23 -63.36
CA GLN A 389 17.27 -23.74 -64.50
C GLN A 389 17.98 -22.60 -65.24
N GLU A 390 18.60 -21.68 -64.55
CA GLU A 390 19.39 -20.60 -65.17
C GLU A 390 20.53 -21.16 -66.03
N ARG A 391 21.29 -22.14 -65.49
CA ARG A 391 22.38 -22.80 -66.27
C ARG A 391 21.87 -23.55 -67.48
N GLN A 392 20.70 -24.19 -67.42
CA GLN A 392 20.10 -24.86 -68.55
C GLN A 392 19.69 -23.87 -69.65
N ILE A 393 19.20 -22.69 -69.29
CA ILE A 393 18.84 -21.62 -70.27
C ILE A 393 20.12 -21.03 -70.91
N GLU A 394 21.23 -20.89 -70.17
CA GLU A 394 22.52 -20.43 -70.75
C GLU A 394 23.15 -21.42 -71.69
N ALA A 395 22.99 -22.71 -71.52
CA ALA A 395 23.53 -23.74 -72.41
C ALA A 395 22.86 -23.83 -73.77
N LEU A 396 21.65 -23.23 -73.91
CA LEU A 396 20.87 -23.25 -75.14
C LEU A 396 21.12 -22.06 -76.08
N THR A 397 22.04 -21.12 -75.75
CA THR A 397 22.11 -19.80 -76.42
C THR A 397 23.23 -19.59 -77.39
N THR A 398 24.04 -20.61 -77.80
CA THR A 398 25.11 -20.36 -78.77
C THR A 398 25.27 -21.53 -79.79
N PRO A 399 24.39 -21.70 -80.80
CA PRO A 399 24.62 -22.71 -81.82
C PRO A 399 25.40 -22.13 -82.97
N LEU A 400 26.71 -22.45 -83.05
CA LEU A 400 27.43 -22.34 -84.35
C LEU A 400 27.07 -23.56 -85.16
N ILE A 401 26.39 -23.34 -86.29
CA ILE A 401 25.84 -24.38 -87.16
C ILE A 401 26.84 -24.73 -88.27
N PRO A 402 27.40 -25.95 -88.32
CA PRO A 402 28.22 -26.36 -89.40
C PRO A 402 27.31 -26.69 -90.59
N LEU A 403 27.55 -26.06 -91.74
CA LEU A 403 26.80 -26.34 -92.95
C LEU A 403 27.53 -27.39 -93.85
N ARG A 404 28.85 -27.36 -93.89
CA ARG A 404 29.76 -28.32 -94.57
C ARG A 404 31.06 -28.37 -93.77
N ASP A 405 31.98 -29.25 -94.08
CA ASP A 405 33.21 -29.48 -93.33
C ASP A 405 34.06 -28.20 -93.15
N ASP A 406 33.89 -27.19 -94.01
CA ASP A 406 34.72 -25.98 -94.01
C ASP A 406 33.90 -24.65 -93.94
N VAL A 407 32.56 -24.69 -93.77
CA VAL A 407 31.66 -23.48 -93.63
C VAL A 407 30.80 -23.56 -92.37
N VAL A 408 30.89 -22.54 -91.58
CA VAL A 408 30.06 -22.41 -90.34
C VAL A 408 29.09 -21.22 -90.50
N VAL A 409 27.92 -21.34 -89.84
CA VAL A 409 26.94 -20.24 -89.74
C VAL A 409 26.70 -19.89 -88.28
N LEU A 410 26.79 -18.64 -87.99
CA LEU A 410 26.38 -18.05 -86.73
C LEU A 410 25.08 -17.28 -86.94
N PRO A 411 23.92 -17.84 -86.62
CA PRO A 411 22.67 -17.09 -86.66
C PRO A 411 22.56 -16.20 -85.44
N ILE A 412 22.36 -14.90 -85.63
CA ILE A 412 22.12 -13.94 -84.60
C ILE A 412 20.63 -13.63 -84.56
N VAL A 413 19.93 -14.02 -83.50
CA VAL A 413 18.47 -13.85 -83.40
C VAL A 413 18.17 -13.04 -82.09
N GLY A 414 17.31 -12.02 -82.18
CA GLY A 414 16.90 -11.16 -81.12
C GLY A 414 17.62 -9.81 -81.05
N GLU A 415 17.62 -9.16 -79.95
CA GLU A 415 18.23 -7.84 -79.81
C GLU A 415 19.76 -7.90 -79.80
N LEU A 416 20.38 -6.86 -80.33
CA LEU A 416 21.82 -6.71 -80.40
C LEU A 416 22.35 -6.23 -79.05
N ASP A 417 22.52 -7.18 -78.11
CA ASP A 417 23.10 -6.90 -76.75
C ASP A 417 24.61 -7.14 -76.79
N ARG A 418 25.36 -6.17 -76.33
CA ARG A 418 26.83 -6.17 -76.25
C ARG A 418 27.40 -7.40 -75.61
N ARG A 419 26.92 -7.78 -74.39
CA ARG A 419 27.44 -8.95 -73.67
C ARG A 419 27.21 -10.27 -74.37
N ARG A 420 26.07 -10.35 -75.04
CA ARG A 420 25.70 -11.52 -75.86
C ARG A 420 26.57 -11.61 -77.11
N LEU A 421 26.81 -10.49 -77.78
CA LEU A 421 27.67 -10.46 -78.96
C LEU A 421 29.15 -10.68 -78.62
N GLU A 422 29.62 -10.26 -77.45
CA GLU A 422 30.94 -10.64 -76.94
C GLU A 422 31.05 -12.18 -76.79
N LYS A 423 30.10 -12.84 -76.18
CA LYS A 423 30.08 -14.30 -76.02
C LYS A 423 29.94 -15.01 -77.40
N LEU A 424 29.10 -14.51 -78.29
CA LEU A 424 28.94 -15.02 -79.61
C LEU A 424 30.21 -14.85 -80.48
N GLY A 425 30.89 -13.73 -80.33
CA GLY A 425 32.15 -13.45 -81.01
C GLY A 425 33.27 -14.40 -80.57
N ASP A 426 33.38 -14.61 -79.25
CA ASP A 426 34.36 -15.56 -78.67
C ASP A 426 34.06 -16.98 -79.17
N GLY A 427 32.75 -17.36 -79.16
CA GLY A 427 32.32 -18.67 -79.65
C GLY A 427 32.57 -18.84 -81.19
N LEU A 428 32.43 -17.76 -81.94
CA LEU A 428 32.72 -17.77 -83.36
C LEU A 428 34.23 -17.99 -83.59
N VAL A 429 35.10 -17.27 -82.93
CA VAL A 429 36.55 -17.40 -83.10
C VAL A 429 37.01 -18.81 -82.67
N ALA A 430 36.56 -19.30 -81.58
CA ALA A 430 36.88 -20.64 -81.09
C ALA A 430 36.34 -21.72 -82.01
N GLY A 431 35.08 -21.62 -82.43
CA GLY A 431 34.43 -22.63 -83.29
C GLY A 431 34.92 -22.67 -84.74
N VAL A 432 35.38 -21.56 -85.25
CA VAL A 432 36.04 -21.51 -86.60
C VAL A 432 37.42 -22.21 -86.53
N TYR A 433 38.17 -21.95 -85.45
CA TYR A 433 39.48 -22.58 -85.24
C TYR A 433 39.37 -24.08 -85.00
N GLU A 434 38.50 -24.52 -84.10
CA GLU A 434 38.30 -25.94 -83.79
C GLU A 434 37.84 -26.77 -85.01
N ARG A 435 37.04 -26.19 -85.89
CA ARG A 435 36.49 -26.89 -87.03
C ARG A 435 37.29 -26.71 -88.28
N GLY A 436 38.33 -25.89 -88.28
CA GLY A 436 39.14 -25.62 -89.47
C GLY A 436 38.35 -24.98 -90.62
N ALA A 437 37.35 -24.18 -90.24
CA ALA A 437 36.47 -23.55 -91.18
C ALA A 437 37.25 -22.54 -92.04
N ARG A 438 36.93 -22.49 -93.33
CA ARG A 438 37.53 -21.56 -94.29
C ARG A 438 36.59 -20.38 -94.63
N ALA A 439 35.31 -20.54 -94.34
CA ALA A 439 34.33 -19.44 -94.42
C ALA A 439 33.37 -19.48 -93.23
N ALA A 440 33.03 -18.33 -92.76
CA ALA A 440 32.04 -18.12 -91.71
C ALA A 440 30.92 -17.18 -92.21
N ILE A 441 29.68 -17.62 -92.09
CA ILE A 441 28.51 -16.83 -92.44
C ILE A 441 27.87 -16.31 -91.14
N ILE A 442 27.71 -15.03 -91.02
CA ILE A 442 27.01 -14.40 -89.90
C ILE A 442 25.65 -13.96 -90.39
N ASP A 443 24.64 -14.65 -89.97
CA ASP A 443 23.28 -14.37 -90.39
C ASP A 443 22.53 -13.45 -89.42
N LEU A 444 22.26 -12.24 -89.90
CA LEU A 444 21.56 -11.18 -89.21
C LEU A 444 20.07 -11.12 -89.53
N THR A 445 19.53 -12.09 -90.21
CA THR A 445 18.10 -12.08 -90.60
C THR A 445 17.14 -11.96 -89.42
N GLY A 446 17.50 -12.54 -88.29
CA GLY A 446 16.71 -12.54 -87.06
C GLY A 446 17.03 -11.44 -86.04
N THR A 447 17.89 -10.50 -86.40
CA THR A 447 18.30 -9.43 -85.51
C THR A 447 17.29 -8.31 -85.41
N ARG A 448 17.18 -7.71 -84.23
CA ARG A 448 16.42 -6.49 -83.97
C ARG A 448 17.33 -5.47 -83.34
N THR A 449 17.16 -4.19 -83.72
CA THR A 449 17.85 -3.07 -83.07
C THR A 449 17.17 -2.76 -81.74
N THR A 450 17.96 -2.31 -80.80
CA THR A 450 17.44 -1.82 -79.51
C THR A 450 16.86 -0.41 -79.66
N HIS A 451 16.17 0.07 -78.66
CA HIS A 451 15.68 1.46 -78.63
C HIS A 451 16.82 2.48 -78.34
N ASP A 452 18.00 2.02 -77.95
CA ASP A 452 19.19 2.84 -77.72
C ASP A 452 20.19 2.72 -78.90
N PRO A 453 20.33 3.76 -79.68
CA PRO A 453 21.26 3.74 -80.80
C PRO A 453 22.72 3.55 -80.40
N GLY A 454 23.15 4.06 -79.23
CA GLY A 454 24.53 3.92 -78.76
C GLY A 454 24.85 2.50 -78.32
N ALA A 455 23.87 1.79 -77.71
CA ALA A 455 24.05 0.39 -77.31
C ALA A 455 24.19 -0.55 -78.53
N ASP A 456 23.44 -0.29 -79.60
CA ASP A 456 23.54 -1.05 -80.88
C ASP A 456 24.89 -0.80 -81.57
N GLU A 457 25.39 0.43 -81.52
CA GLU A 457 26.70 0.80 -82.15
C GLU A 457 27.85 0.11 -81.43
N ASP A 458 27.82 0.09 -80.10
CA ASP A 458 28.77 -0.65 -79.28
C ASP A 458 28.71 -2.16 -79.55
N ALA A 459 27.51 -2.72 -79.67
CA ALA A 459 27.28 -4.11 -79.92
C ALA A 459 27.80 -4.53 -81.35
N LEU A 460 27.53 -3.71 -82.32
CA LEU A 460 28.05 -3.93 -83.70
C LEU A 460 29.57 -3.80 -83.76
N ALA A 461 30.19 -2.89 -83.02
CA ALA A 461 31.65 -2.78 -82.96
C ALA A 461 32.31 -4.04 -82.31
N VAL A 462 31.64 -4.69 -81.37
CA VAL A 462 32.08 -5.98 -80.83
C VAL A 462 32.02 -7.09 -81.87
N LEU A 463 30.92 -7.19 -82.56
CA LEU A 463 30.72 -8.19 -83.66
C LEU A 463 31.77 -7.99 -84.75
N LEU A 464 32.04 -6.76 -85.19
CA LEU A 464 33.03 -6.46 -86.15
C LEU A 464 34.46 -6.85 -85.72
N ARG A 465 34.82 -6.62 -84.46
CA ARG A 465 36.09 -7.07 -83.96
C ARG A 465 36.24 -8.58 -83.93
N ALA A 466 35.21 -9.31 -83.62
CA ALA A 466 35.18 -10.77 -83.71
C ALA A 466 35.37 -11.26 -85.15
N MET A 467 34.67 -10.63 -86.12
CA MET A 467 34.81 -10.90 -87.50
C MET A 467 36.22 -10.62 -88.02
N GLN A 468 36.82 -9.51 -87.67
CA GLN A 468 38.21 -9.15 -88.05
C GLN A 468 39.21 -10.18 -87.47
N SER A 469 38.98 -10.65 -86.21
CA SER A 469 39.82 -11.68 -85.61
C SER A 469 39.72 -13.01 -86.39
N VAL A 470 38.56 -13.41 -86.85
CA VAL A 470 38.37 -14.59 -87.68
C VAL A 470 39.04 -14.43 -89.05
N ARG A 471 39.01 -13.26 -89.63
CA ARG A 471 39.72 -12.99 -90.93
C ARG A 471 41.25 -13.09 -90.80
N LEU A 472 41.83 -12.66 -89.64
CA LEU A 472 43.26 -12.85 -89.36
C LEU A 472 43.68 -14.33 -89.30
N LEU A 473 42.74 -15.22 -89.07
CA LEU A 473 42.92 -16.65 -89.11
C LEU A 473 42.86 -17.20 -90.58
N GLY A 474 42.63 -16.31 -91.56
CA GLY A 474 42.55 -16.71 -92.98
C GLY A 474 41.18 -17.26 -93.40
N VAL A 475 40.15 -16.91 -92.67
CA VAL A 475 38.76 -17.36 -92.91
C VAL A 475 37.97 -16.23 -93.58
N ASP A 476 37.29 -16.51 -94.68
CA ASP A 476 36.44 -15.55 -95.34
C ASP A 476 35.11 -15.35 -94.62
N ILE A 477 34.69 -14.10 -94.47
CA ILE A 477 33.44 -13.78 -93.77
C ILE A 477 32.39 -13.26 -94.75
N VAL A 478 31.21 -13.82 -94.62
CA VAL A 478 30.04 -13.38 -95.33
C VAL A 478 28.94 -12.98 -94.34
N ILE A 479 28.48 -11.75 -94.43
CA ILE A 479 27.31 -11.28 -93.62
C ILE A 479 26.06 -11.48 -94.54
N THR A 480 25.03 -12.06 -93.92
CA THR A 480 23.74 -12.27 -94.63
C THR A 480 22.57 -11.68 -93.84
N GLY A 481 21.49 -11.37 -94.55
CA GLY A 481 20.24 -10.94 -93.92
C GLY A 481 20.30 -9.58 -93.20
N MET A 482 21.20 -8.71 -93.63
CA MET A 482 21.35 -7.39 -93.04
C MET A 482 20.12 -6.54 -93.33
N GLN A 483 19.36 -6.16 -92.32
CA GLN A 483 18.20 -5.28 -92.42
C GLN A 483 18.65 -3.83 -92.64
N ALA A 484 17.81 -3.01 -93.30
CA ALA A 484 18.11 -1.62 -93.61
C ALA A 484 18.53 -0.76 -92.46
N GLU A 485 17.93 -1.01 -91.30
CA GLU A 485 18.27 -0.31 -90.07
C GLU A 485 19.66 -0.66 -89.58
N VAL A 486 20.02 -1.93 -89.60
CA VAL A 486 21.36 -2.41 -89.23
C VAL A 486 22.40 -1.91 -90.21
N ALA A 487 22.11 -1.94 -91.50
CA ALA A 487 22.96 -1.43 -92.59
C ALA A 487 23.22 0.08 -92.47
N THR A 488 22.20 0.87 -92.09
CA THR A 488 22.31 2.31 -91.88
C THR A 488 23.26 2.59 -90.69
N ARG A 489 23.16 1.82 -89.62
CA ARG A 489 24.04 1.95 -88.47
C ARG A 489 25.49 1.53 -88.74
N PHE A 490 25.70 0.51 -89.59
CA PHE A 490 27.03 0.12 -90.04
C PHE A 490 27.66 1.22 -90.89
N THR A 491 26.90 1.92 -91.73
CA THR A 491 27.38 3.01 -92.55
C THR A 491 27.55 4.34 -91.85
N ALA A 492 26.84 4.55 -90.77
CA ALA A 492 26.94 5.74 -89.91
C ALA A 492 28.08 5.66 -88.92
N SER A 493 28.54 4.48 -88.58
CA SER A 493 29.70 4.23 -87.75
C SER A 493 30.99 4.23 -88.60
N ASP A 494 32.10 4.79 -88.09
CA ASP A 494 33.43 4.76 -88.76
C ASP A 494 34.05 3.33 -88.73
N LEU A 495 33.21 2.30 -88.87
CA LEU A 495 33.62 0.91 -88.88
C LEU A 495 34.08 0.45 -90.30
N ASP A 496 35.29 -0.03 -90.42
CA ASP A 496 35.88 -0.51 -91.66
C ASP A 496 35.37 -1.93 -92.00
N LEU A 497 34.51 -2.02 -92.96
CA LEU A 497 33.98 -3.27 -93.56
C LEU A 497 34.82 -3.81 -94.70
N SER A 498 36.01 -3.24 -94.95
CA SER A 498 36.85 -3.65 -96.10
C SER A 498 37.16 -5.15 -96.03
N GLY A 499 36.80 -5.85 -97.07
CA GLY A 499 37.06 -7.29 -97.26
C GLY A 499 36.07 -8.22 -96.50
N ILE A 500 34.91 -7.73 -95.95
CA ILE A 500 33.78 -8.51 -95.56
C ILE A 500 32.75 -8.55 -96.70
N LEU A 501 32.37 -9.71 -97.07
CA LEU A 501 31.40 -9.88 -98.14
C LEU A 501 29.99 -9.77 -97.59
N THR A 502 29.09 -9.12 -98.30
CA THR A 502 27.68 -8.98 -97.87
C THR A 502 26.76 -9.56 -98.92
N GLU A 503 25.78 -10.36 -98.49
CA GLU A 503 24.77 -10.94 -99.33
C GLU A 503 23.37 -10.72 -98.73
N PRO A 504 22.33 -10.51 -99.57
CA PRO A 504 20.98 -10.21 -99.11
C PRO A 504 20.31 -11.34 -98.31
N THR A 505 20.62 -12.59 -98.65
CA THR A 505 20.00 -13.77 -97.98
C THR A 505 21.04 -14.80 -97.59
N LEU A 506 20.70 -15.63 -96.61
CA LEU A 506 21.54 -16.75 -96.19
C LEU A 506 21.89 -17.70 -97.31
N GLN A 507 20.95 -17.97 -98.25
CA GLN A 507 21.17 -18.83 -99.41
C GLN A 507 22.25 -18.23 -100.35
N MET A 508 22.18 -16.96 -100.61
CA MET A 508 23.18 -16.29 -101.48
C MET A 508 24.54 -16.22 -100.77
N GLY A 509 24.56 -16.06 -99.39
CA GLY A 509 25.78 -16.13 -98.59
C GLY A 509 26.46 -17.49 -98.64
N ILE A 510 25.68 -18.58 -98.60
CA ILE A 510 26.16 -19.94 -98.75
C ILE A 510 26.79 -20.16 -100.14
N ASP A 511 26.12 -19.71 -101.23
CA ASP A 511 26.61 -19.81 -102.60
C ASP A 511 27.87 -18.94 -102.82
N ARG A 512 27.97 -17.79 -102.16
CA ARG A 512 29.16 -16.93 -102.17
C ARG A 512 30.35 -17.57 -101.45
N ALA A 513 30.15 -18.06 -100.25
CA ALA A 513 31.18 -18.78 -99.51
C ALA A 513 31.74 -19.99 -100.25
N ALA A 514 30.86 -20.65 -101.05
CA ALA A 514 31.28 -21.76 -101.90
C ALA A 514 32.06 -21.34 -103.17
N ARG A 515 31.90 -20.12 -103.67
CA ARG A 515 32.63 -19.54 -104.81
C ARG A 515 34.00 -19.02 -104.45
N VAL A 516 34.09 -18.24 -103.38
CA VAL A 516 35.35 -17.75 -102.81
C VAL A 516 36.31 -18.92 -102.54
N ARG A 517 35.83 -20.01 -102.08
CA ARG A 517 36.58 -21.28 -101.90
C ARG A 517 37.18 -21.86 -103.19
N ARG A 518 36.57 -21.65 -104.33
CA ARG A 518 37.03 -22.19 -105.61
C ARG A 518 38.02 -21.30 -106.36
N GLY A 519 38.37 -20.12 -105.80
CA GLY A 519 39.27 -19.16 -106.42
C GLY A 519 38.76 -18.59 -107.72
N MET A 520 37.42 -18.46 -107.82
CA MET A 520 36.72 -18.02 -109.09
C MET A 520 36.16 -16.60 -108.92
N ASP A 521 36.81 -15.72 -108.12
CA ASP A 521 36.48 -14.28 -108.12
C ASP A 521 37.66 -13.45 -108.45
#